data_7897f536ada267785757f5047817ddf8
#
_entry.id   7897f536ada267785757f5047817ddf8
#
_cell.length_a   1.000
_cell.length_b   1.000
_cell.length_c   1.000
_cell.angle_alpha   90.00
_cell.angle_beta   90.00
_cell.angle_gamma   90.00
#
_symmetry.space_group_name_H-M   'P 1'
#
loop_
_entity.id
_entity.type
_entity.pdbx_description
1 polymer ?
#
loop_
_entity_poly.entity_id
_entity_poly.type
_entity_poly.pdbx_seq_one_letter_code
_entity_poly.pdbx_strand_id
1 'polypeptide(L)'
;MMNYEVNPFQDYESITIDELKDQANSLLNLVTEERRPLRVFMNNGKEFLLFPQDLLALICDSDFRLILLSAMRYAMGRNTCMSVVVADYIKHHIQLLDDKFLVLAADDIRRHLEDYAEHELNPNLWQGLLDALETEQRVHATRQARKIRSCPTCGKPSL
;
A
#
# COMPACT_ATOMS: atom_id res chain seq x y z
N MET A 1 18.84 -6.22 21.11
CA MET A 1 17.42 -5.82 21.09
C MET A 1 16.74 -6.55 19.96
N MET A 2 15.85 -7.47 20.25
CA MET A 2 14.99 -8.04 19.22
C MET A 2 14.01 -6.95 18.81
N ASN A 3 14.14 -6.43 17.58
CA ASN A 3 13.08 -5.65 16.98
C ASN A 3 11.93 -6.62 16.70
N TYR A 4 10.92 -6.59 17.55
CA TYR A 4 9.64 -7.18 17.22
C TYR A 4 9.04 -6.31 16.11
N GLU A 5 9.28 -6.69 14.85
CA GLU A 5 8.54 -6.14 13.74
C GLU A 5 7.09 -6.56 13.92
N VAL A 6 6.27 -5.63 14.38
CA VAL A 6 4.83 -5.85 14.52
C VAL A 6 4.27 -6.01 13.11
N ASN A 7 3.76 -7.20 12.80
CA ASN A 7 2.99 -7.38 11.57
C ASN A 7 1.70 -6.57 11.70
N PRO A 8 1.49 -5.52 10.90
CA PRO A 8 0.32 -4.65 11.03
C PRO A 8 -1.00 -5.37 10.72
N PHE A 9 -0.93 -6.58 10.14
CA PHE A 9 -2.08 -7.42 9.85
C PHE A 9 -2.28 -8.56 10.87
N GLN A 10 -1.47 -8.61 11.92
CA GLN A 10 -1.52 -9.68 12.90
C GLN A 10 -2.81 -9.65 13.73
N ASP A 11 -3.36 -8.46 13.93
CA ASP A 11 -4.58 -8.25 14.72
C ASP A 11 -5.87 -8.37 13.89
N TYR A 12 -5.76 -8.62 12.57
CA TYR A 12 -6.94 -8.82 11.75
C TYR A 12 -7.53 -10.22 11.97
N GLU A 13 -8.84 -10.28 11.99
CA GLU A 13 -9.55 -11.53 12.04
C GLU A 13 -9.13 -12.43 10.87
N SER A 14 -8.74 -13.65 11.20
CA SER A 14 -8.23 -14.61 10.23
C SER A 14 -9.28 -15.69 10.00
N ILE A 15 -9.60 -15.93 8.74
CA ILE A 15 -10.54 -16.95 8.29
C ILE A 15 -9.91 -17.84 7.23
N THR A 16 -10.44 -19.02 7.05
CA THR A 16 -10.07 -19.91 5.94
C THR A 16 -10.89 -19.60 4.70
N ILE A 17 -10.38 -20.02 3.53
CA ILE A 17 -11.14 -19.88 2.28
C ILE A 17 -12.47 -20.67 2.32
N ASP A 18 -12.52 -21.78 3.06
CA ASP A 18 -13.74 -22.58 3.18
C ASP A 18 -14.78 -21.89 4.07
N GLU A 19 -14.36 -21.27 5.17
CA GLU A 19 -15.24 -20.41 5.99
C GLU A 19 -15.76 -19.22 5.17
N LEU A 20 -14.91 -18.62 4.33
CA LEU A 20 -15.37 -17.55 3.44
C LEU A 20 -16.41 -18.05 2.44
N LYS A 21 -16.27 -19.25 1.86
CA LYS A 21 -17.25 -19.83 0.95
C LYS A 21 -18.59 -20.13 1.64
N ASP A 22 -18.51 -20.68 2.85
CA ASP A 22 -19.70 -21.09 3.61
C ASP A 22 -20.47 -19.90 4.16
N GLN A 23 -19.79 -18.82 4.53
CA GLN A 23 -20.37 -17.65 5.17
C GLN A 23 -20.13 -16.35 4.38
N ALA A 24 -20.03 -16.46 3.06
CA ALA A 24 -19.60 -15.34 2.21
C ALA A 24 -20.38 -14.04 2.47
N ASN A 25 -21.71 -14.11 2.51
CA ASN A 25 -22.55 -12.92 2.71
C ASN A 25 -22.30 -12.25 4.07
N SER A 26 -22.20 -13.03 5.16
CA SER A 26 -21.94 -12.51 6.50
C SER A 26 -20.55 -11.89 6.60
N LEU A 27 -19.53 -12.58 6.08
CA LEU A 27 -18.15 -12.13 6.14
C LEU A 27 -17.90 -10.93 5.23
N LEU A 28 -18.50 -10.89 4.05
CA LEU A 28 -18.41 -9.72 3.17
C LEU A 28 -19.14 -8.51 3.76
N ASN A 29 -20.26 -8.71 4.48
CA ASN A 29 -20.92 -7.64 5.21
C ASN A 29 -20.05 -7.08 6.35
N LEU A 30 -19.33 -7.95 7.08
CA LEU A 30 -18.34 -7.49 8.06
C LEU A 30 -17.30 -6.57 7.44
N VAL A 31 -16.80 -6.93 6.26
CA VAL A 31 -15.79 -6.10 5.55
C VAL A 31 -16.41 -4.79 5.08
N THR A 32 -17.62 -4.81 4.52
CA THR A 32 -18.22 -3.62 3.88
C THR A 32 -18.92 -2.70 4.87
N GLU A 33 -19.69 -3.24 5.82
CA GLU A 33 -20.51 -2.45 6.74
C GLU A 33 -19.74 -2.10 8.01
N GLU A 34 -19.05 -3.06 8.60
CA GLU A 34 -18.27 -2.84 9.81
C GLU A 34 -16.85 -2.32 9.52
N ARG A 35 -16.46 -2.25 8.24
CA ARG A 35 -15.14 -1.79 7.79
C ARG A 35 -13.98 -2.55 8.43
N ARG A 36 -14.18 -3.85 8.64
CA ARG A 36 -13.18 -4.73 9.25
C ARG A 36 -12.46 -5.52 8.16
N PRO A 37 -11.18 -5.28 7.92
CA PRO A 37 -10.40 -6.10 7.01
C PRO A 37 -10.33 -7.54 7.50
N LEU A 38 -10.41 -8.50 6.59
CA LEU A 38 -10.28 -9.93 6.87
C LEU A 38 -9.02 -10.48 6.20
N ARG A 39 -8.31 -11.30 6.93
CA ARG A 39 -7.17 -12.08 6.45
C ARG A 39 -7.66 -13.48 6.08
N VAL A 40 -7.53 -13.86 4.82
CA VAL A 40 -8.05 -15.13 4.29
C VAL A 40 -6.90 -16.07 3.98
N PHE A 41 -6.91 -17.25 4.57
CA PHE A 41 -5.96 -18.33 4.30
C PHE A 41 -6.52 -19.30 3.27
N MET A 42 -5.77 -19.53 2.22
CA MET A 42 -6.08 -20.54 1.21
C MET A 42 -5.49 -21.91 1.59
N ASN A 43 -6.10 -22.98 1.05
CA ASN A 43 -5.66 -24.36 1.30
C ASN A 43 -4.21 -24.65 0.83
N ASN A 44 -3.68 -23.83 -0.07
CA ASN A 44 -2.30 -23.93 -0.57
C ASN A 44 -1.27 -23.13 0.25
N GLY A 45 -1.66 -22.65 1.43
CA GLY A 45 -0.81 -21.84 2.31
C GLY A 45 -0.65 -20.36 1.90
N LYS A 46 -1.29 -19.95 0.80
CA LYS A 46 -1.35 -18.53 0.43
C LYS A 46 -2.38 -17.80 1.28
N GLU A 47 -2.15 -16.52 1.47
CA GLU A 47 -3.08 -15.62 2.17
C GLU A 47 -3.35 -14.37 1.36
N PHE A 48 -4.51 -13.78 1.58
CA PHE A 48 -4.85 -12.47 1.03
C PHE A 48 -5.71 -11.69 2.02
N LEU A 49 -5.80 -10.39 1.78
CA LEU A 49 -6.58 -9.48 2.60
C LEU A 49 -7.80 -9.00 1.84
N LEU A 50 -8.95 -9.03 2.50
CA LEU A 50 -10.17 -8.40 2.03
C LEU A 50 -10.32 -7.04 2.69
N PHE A 51 -10.37 -6.00 1.88
CA PHE A 51 -10.61 -4.62 2.30
C PHE A 51 -11.88 -4.08 1.66
N PRO A 52 -12.66 -3.25 2.38
CA PRO A 52 -13.74 -2.51 1.76
C PRO A 52 -13.19 -1.53 0.72
N GLN A 53 -13.87 -1.42 -0.40
CA GLN A 53 -13.43 -0.54 -1.49
C GLN A 53 -13.38 0.94 -1.08
N ASP A 54 -14.27 1.38 -0.21
CA ASP A 54 -14.33 2.75 0.29
C ASP A 54 -13.19 3.10 1.26
N LEU A 55 -12.50 2.10 1.82
CA LEU A 55 -11.24 2.33 2.53
C LEU A 55 -10.14 2.88 1.63
N LEU A 56 -10.31 2.79 0.31
CA LEU A 56 -9.40 3.46 -0.62
C LEU A 56 -9.36 4.99 -0.42
N ALA A 57 -10.47 5.57 0.01
CA ALA A 57 -10.52 6.98 0.38
C ALA A 57 -9.66 7.29 1.62
N LEU A 58 -9.44 6.31 2.49
CA LEU A 58 -8.61 6.42 3.68
C LEU A 58 -7.10 6.27 3.38
N ILE A 59 -6.72 5.93 2.16
CA ILE A 59 -5.31 5.89 1.74
C ILE A 59 -4.66 7.28 1.88
N CYS A 60 -5.44 8.32 1.80
CA CYS A 60 -5.02 9.68 2.12
C CYS A 60 -5.03 10.00 3.62
N ASP A 61 -5.62 9.13 4.43
CA ASP A 61 -5.59 9.24 5.88
C ASP A 61 -4.21 8.86 6.42
N SER A 62 -3.73 9.64 7.39
CA SER A 62 -2.39 9.46 7.98
C SER A 62 -2.23 8.08 8.62
N ASP A 63 -3.27 7.58 9.28
CA ASP A 63 -3.21 6.31 9.99
C ASP A 63 -3.16 5.14 9.00
N PHE A 64 -3.96 5.18 7.94
CA PHE A 64 -3.91 4.16 6.91
C PHE A 64 -2.58 4.17 6.15
N ARG A 65 -2.04 5.35 5.86
CA ARG A 65 -0.71 5.51 5.27
C ARG A 65 0.36 4.84 6.14
N LEU A 66 0.34 5.04 7.45
CA LEU A 66 1.27 4.41 8.37
C LEU A 66 1.12 2.89 8.39
N ILE A 67 -0.10 2.37 8.38
CA ILE A 67 -0.37 0.93 8.30
C ILE A 67 0.20 0.35 7.01
N LEU A 68 -0.04 1.00 5.88
CA LEU A 68 0.43 0.52 4.58
C LEU A 68 1.95 0.57 4.45
N LEU A 69 2.60 1.64 4.96
CA LEU A 69 4.05 1.74 5.02
C LEU A 69 4.65 0.67 5.94
N SER A 70 4.03 0.41 7.09
CA SER A 70 4.47 -0.64 8.01
C SER A 70 4.34 -2.03 7.39
N ALA A 71 3.26 -2.28 6.65
CA ALA A 71 3.06 -3.52 5.91
C ALA A 71 4.13 -3.72 4.83
N MET A 72 4.46 -2.66 4.10
CA MET A 72 5.50 -2.68 3.08
C MET A 72 6.88 -2.98 3.70
N ARG A 73 7.24 -2.27 4.78
CA ARG A 73 8.49 -2.49 5.50
C ARG A 73 8.59 -3.92 6.06
N TYR A 74 7.48 -4.43 6.60
CA TYR A 74 7.41 -5.81 7.07
C TYR A 74 7.59 -6.83 5.93
N ALA A 75 7.03 -6.57 4.75
CA ALA A 75 7.10 -7.47 3.60
C ALA A 75 8.48 -7.50 2.92
N MET A 76 9.22 -6.39 2.96
CA MET A 76 10.56 -6.31 2.36
C MET A 76 11.50 -7.34 2.99
N GLY A 77 12.35 -7.96 2.19
CA GLY A 77 13.28 -9.00 2.63
C GLY A 77 12.64 -10.38 2.88
N ARG A 78 11.32 -10.53 2.66
CA ARG A 78 10.60 -11.78 2.88
C ARG A 78 10.06 -12.36 1.58
N ASN A 79 10.22 -13.67 1.41
CA ASN A 79 9.64 -14.39 0.28
C ASN A 79 8.27 -14.97 0.66
N THR A 80 7.31 -14.08 0.92
CA THR A 80 5.95 -14.45 1.27
C THR A 80 4.96 -13.94 0.24
N CYS A 81 3.80 -14.58 0.13
CA CYS A 81 2.71 -14.05 -0.69
C CYS A 81 2.26 -12.66 -0.22
N MET A 82 2.52 -12.32 1.04
CA MET A 82 2.25 -10.98 1.57
C MET A 82 3.08 -9.89 0.87
N SER A 83 4.33 -10.19 0.50
CA SER A 83 5.18 -9.25 -0.26
C SER A 83 4.53 -8.89 -1.60
N VAL A 84 4.03 -9.89 -2.32
CA VAL A 84 3.33 -9.70 -3.60
C VAL A 84 2.02 -8.96 -3.40
N VAL A 85 1.23 -9.35 -2.41
CA VAL A 85 -0.07 -8.71 -2.11
C VAL A 85 0.11 -7.23 -1.78
N VAL A 86 1.06 -6.89 -0.92
CA VAL A 86 1.31 -5.49 -0.53
C VAL A 86 1.81 -4.68 -1.72
N ALA A 87 2.77 -5.21 -2.47
CA ALA A 87 3.31 -4.50 -3.63
C ALA A 87 2.25 -4.32 -4.72
N ASP A 88 1.46 -5.33 -5.02
CA ASP A 88 0.38 -5.26 -6.00
C ASP A 88 -0.73 -4.32 -5.55
N TYR A 89 -1.08 -4.32 -4.27
CA TYR A 89 -2.07 -3.39 -3.73
C TYR A 89 -1.62 -1.94 -3.93
N ILE A 90 -0.40 -1.60 -3.53
CA ILE A 90 0.14 -0.25 -3.70
C ILE A 90 0.16 0.12 -5.19
N LYS A 91 0.62 -0.78 -6.05
CA LYS A 91 0.74 -0.54 -7.49
C LYS A 91 -0.61 -0.30 -8.16
N HIS A 92 -1.65 -1.09 -7.80
CA HIS A 92 -2.99 -0.92 -8.37
C HIS A 92 -3.69 0.37 -7.93
N HIS A 93 -3.34 0.89 -6.75
CA HIS A 93 -3.97 2.08 -6.19
C HIS A 93 -3.06 3.32 -6.20
N ILE A 94 -1.95 3.24 -6.91
CA ILE A 94 -0.89 4.27 -6.89
C ILE A 94 -1.39 5.67 -7.23
N GLN A 95 -2.38 5.79 -8.12
CA GLN A 95 -2.97 7.07 -8.53
C GLN A 95 -3.80 7.73 -7.41
N LEU A 96 -4.20 6.98 -6.40
CA LEU A 96 -5.02 7.44 -5.27
C LEU A 96 -4.16 7.80 -4.05
N LEU A 97 -2.87 7.44 -4.08
CA LEU A 97 -1.95 7.67 -2.96
C LEU A 97 -1.57 9.16 -2.88
N ASP A 98 -1.46 9.66 -1.67
CA ASP A 98 -1.02 11.03 -1.43
C ASP A 98 0.49 11.20 -1.67
N ASP A 99 0.92 12.46 -1.89
CA ASP A 99 2.32 12.77 -2.15
C ASP A 99 3.25 12.34 -1.01
N LYS A 100 2.78 12.42 0.23
CA LYS A 100 3.59 12.02 1.39
C LYS A 100 3.84 10.53 1.42
N PHE A 101 2.82 9.73 1.07
CA PHE A 101 2.98 8.29 0.95
C PHE A 101 3.97 7.94 -0.16
N LEU A 102 3.79 8.53 -1.35
CA LEU A 102 4.65 8.27 -2.51
C LEU A 102 6.12 8.53 -2.19
N VAL A 103 6.42 9.65 -1.51
CA VAL A 103 7.79 10.01 -1.11
C VAL A 103 8.34 9.02 -0.08
N LEU A 104 7.61 8.78 1.00
CA LEU A 104 8.08 7.91 2.08
C LEU A 104 8.26 6.46 1.63
N ALA A 105 7.33 5.95 0.82
CA ALA A 105 7.41 4.59 0.29
C ALA A 105 8.59 4.43 -0.66
N ALA A 106 8.81 5.39 -1.57
CA ALA A 106 9.95 5.38 -2.48
C ALA A 106 11.29 5.43 -1.71
N ASP A 107 11.38 6.29 -0.70
CA ASP A 107 12.60 6.42 0.11
C ASP A 107 12.88 5.15 0.93
N ASP A 108 11.84 4.52 1.49
CA ASP A 108 11.99 3.26 2.22
C ASP A 108 12.47 2.13 1.30
N ILE A 109 11.87 1.99 0.11
CA ILE A 109 12.27 0.95 -0.84
C ILE A 109 13.68 1.19 -1.35
N ARG A 110 14.02 2.44 -1.70
CA ARG A 110 15.36 2.79 -2.18
C ARG A 110 16.41 2.45 -1.14
N ARG A 111 16.20 2.88 0.09
CA ARG A 111 17.11 2.61 1.21
C ARG A 111 17.23 1.11 1.47
N HIS A 112 16.12 0.38 1.45
CA HIS A 112 16.14 -1.07 1.61
C HIS A 112 16.94 -1.76 0.51
N LEU A 113 16.76 -1.39 -0.75
CA LEU A 113 17.51 -1.96 -1.87
C LEU A 113 19.01 -1.58 -1.83
N GLU A 114 19.36 -0.40 -1.34
CA GLU A 114 20.76 0.03 -1.15
C GLU A 114 21.44 -0.75 0.00
N ASP A 115 20.76 -0.87 1.13
CA ASP A 115 21.34 -1.43 2.35
C ASP A 115 21.31 -2.97 2.39
N TYR A 116 20.32 -3.58 1.73
CA TYR A 116 20.03 -5.02 1.82
C TYR A 116 19.93 -5.71 0.46
N ALA A 117 20.55 -5.18 -0.59
CA ALA A 117 20.48 -5.72 -1.95
C ALA A 117 20.81 -7.23 -2.02
N GLU A 118 21.80 -7.68 -1.24
CA GLU A 118 22.24 -9.06 -1.21
C GLU A 118 21.28 -10.00 -0.44
N HIS A 119 20.42 -9.45 0.40
CA HIS A 119 19.50 -10.16 1.28
C HIS A 119 18.03 -10.01 0.89
N GLU A 120 17.74 -9.15 -0.09
CA GLU A 120 16.39 -9.00 -0.59
C GLU A 120 15.98 -10.21 -1.43
N LEU A 121 14.89 -10.86 -1.03
CA LEU A 121 14.39 -12.08 -1.68
C LEU A 121 13.62 -11.80 -2.98
N ASN A 122 13.08 -10.60 -3.14
CA ASN A 122 12.30 -10.17 -4.29
C ASN A 122 12.76 -8.79 -4.82
N PRO A 123 14.03 -8.61 -5.19
CA PRO A 123 14.55 -7.29 -5.57
C PRO A 123 13.82 -6.70 -6.79
N ASN A 124 13.45 -7.53 -7.76
CA ASN A 124 12.73 -7.07 -8.96
C ASN A 124 11.31 -6.58 -8.65
N LEU A 125 10.64 -7.18 -7.67
CA LEU A 125 9.31 -6.76 -7.22
C LEU A 125 9.37 -5.35 -6.63
N TRP A 126 10.31 -5.12 -5.72
CA TRP A 126 10.49 -3.84 -5.06
C TRP A 126 11.04 -2.75 -5.99
N GLN A 127 11.96 -3.13 -6.89
CA GLN A 127 12.43 -2.19 -7.92
C GLN A 127 11.28 -1.75 -8.84
N GLY A 128 10.45 -2.69 -9.28
CA GLY A 128 9.29 -2.38 -10.11
C GLY A 128 8.27 -1.49 -9.38
N LEU A 129 8.08 -1.69 -8.06
CA LEU A 129 7.24 -0.79 -7.26
C LEU A 129 7.88 0.59 -7.09
N LEU A 130 9.18 0.67 -6.85
CA LEU A 130 9.92 1.92 -6.75
C LEU A 130 9.77 2.75 -8.04
N ASP A 131 9.98 2.13 -9.20
CA ASP A 131 9.84 2.79 -10.50
C ASP A 131 8.42 3.33 -10.72
N ALA A 132 7.41 2.58 -10.29
CA ALA A 132 6.02 3.00 -10.35
C ALA A 132 5.73 4.21 -9.43
N LEU A 133 6.23 4.18 -8.19
CA LEU A 133 6.08 5.28 -7.24
C LEU A 133 6.75 6.57 -7.73
N GLU A 134 7.96 6.47 -8.24
CA GLU A 134 8.70 7.62 -8.80
C GLU A 134 8.03 8.18 -10.06
N THR A 135 7.45 7.32 -10.87
CA THR A 135 6.67 7.75 -12.04
C THR A 135 5.44 8.53 -11.62
N GLU A 136 4.69 8.06 -10.63
CA GLU A 136 3.50 8.76 -10.13
C GLU A 136 3.87 10.08 -9.44
N GLN A 137 4.97 10.16 -8.72
CA GLN A 137 5.49 11.43 -8.18
C GLN A 137 5.69 12.48 -9.28
N ARG A 138 6.27 12.09 -10.43
CA ARG A 138 6.46 12.97 -11.58
C ARG A 138 5.12 13.41 -12.18
N VAL A 139 4.15 12.50 -12.24
CA VAL A 139 2.78 12.82 -12.71
C VAL A 139 2.12 13.84 -11.78
N HIS A 140 2.21 13.64 -10.46
CA HIS A 140 1.66 14.59 -9.47
C HIS A 140 2.32 15.96 -9.59
N ALA A 141 3.65 16.02 -9.68
CA ALA A 141 4.37 17.29 -9.86
C ALA A 141 3.94 18.03 -11.14
N THR A 142 3.75 17.30 -12.25
CA THR A 142 3.27 17.86 -13.50
C THR A 142 1.84 18.39 -13.40
N ARG A 143 0.95 17.67 -12.72
CA ARG A 143 -0.43 18.10 -12.49
C ARG A 143 -0.48 19.38 -11.64
N GLN A 144 0.33 19.44 -10.58
CA GLN A 144 0.43 20.63 -9.73
C GLN A 144 0.96 21.83 -10.51
N ALA A 145 2.02 21.67 -11.31
CA ALA A 145 2.56 22.73 -12.14
C ALA A 145 1.53 23.27 -13.16
N ARG A 146 0.70 22.40 -13.74
CA ARG A 146 -0.40 22.81 -14.65
C ARG A 146 -1.49 23.61 -13.90
N LYS A 147 -1.88 23.18 -12.69
CA LYS A 147 -2.86 23.90 -11.87
C LYS A 147 -2.40 25.31 -11.51
N ILE A 148 -1.12 25.47 -11.19
CA ILE A 148 -0.55 26.79 -10.89
C ILE A 148 -0.59 27.72 -12.12
N ARG A 149 -0.29 27.19 -13.31
CA ARG A 149 -0.31 27.96 -14.56
C ARG A 149 -1.72 28.35 -15.03
N SER A 150 -2.72 27.57 -14.68
CA SER A 150 -4.12 27.78 -15.05
C SER A 150 -4.92 28.61 -14.03
N CYS A 151 -4.29 29.04 -12.94
CA CYS A 151 -4.95 29.86 -11.92
C CYS A 151 -5.06 31.31 -12.43
N PRO A 152 -6.29 31.84 -12.68
CA PRO A 152 -6.47 33.19 -13.23
C PRO A 152 -6.06 34.30 -12.28
N THR A 153 -5.88 34.00 -10.99
CA THR A 153 -5.43 34.96 -9.96
C THR A 153 -3.92 35.05 -9.81
N CYS A 154 -3.16 34.05 -10.27
CA CYS A 154 -1.69 34.04 -10.17
C CYS A 154 -1.00 34.63 -11.39
N GLY A 155 -1.73 35.02 -12.43
CA GLY A 155 -1.21 35.48 -13.72
C GLY A 155 -1.31 36.97 -14.00
N LYS A 156 -1.58 37.83 -12.99
CA LYS A 156 -1.50 39.29 -13.19
C LYS A 156 -0.12 39.78 -12.80
N PRO A 157 0.69 40.28 -13.73
CA PRO A 157 1.86 41.07 -13.35
C PRO A 157 1.36 42.30 -12.61
N SER A 158 1.85 42.50 -11.41
CA SER A 158 1.66 43.76 -10.68
C SER A 158 2.29 44.89 -11.51
N LEU A 159 1.48 45.82 -11.91
CA LEU A 159 1.93 47.09 -12.43
C LEU A 159 2.51 47.91 -11.30
#